data_1916215fdaa41cab08832a682d116ce6
#
_entry.id   1916215fdaa41cab08832a682d116ce6
#
_cell.length_a   1.000
_cell.length_b   1.000
_cell.length_c   1.000
_cell.angle_alpha   90.00
_cell.angle_beta   90.00
_cell.angle_gamma   90.00
#
_symmetry.space_group_name_H-M   'P 1'
#
loop_
_entity.id
_entity.type
_entity.pdbx_description
1 polymer ?
#
loop_
_entity_poly.entity_id
_entity_poly.type
_entity_poly.pdbx_seq_one_letter_code
_entity_poly.pdbx_strand_id
1 'polypeptide(L)'
;MPTKTNILIDTNIFIYAYDIESPFHQKASSLLLDSTYELHTTTKNISEYFAVLSKQNAPFQLVWRFYEDLKNNIPILFPTYQSLSVFEGLLQKYQPRGNKTFDLEIVSIALAHQINTIATVNAKDFDSFSEITVLSI
;
A
#
# COMPACT_ATOMS: atom_id res chain seq x y z
N MET A 1 -19.59 15.56 -12.37
CA MET A 1 -18.43 14.65 -12.53
C MET A 1 -18.42 13.66 -11.39
N PRO A 2 -18.35 12.37 -11.66
CA PRO A 2 -18.19 11.41 -10.57
C PRO A 2 -16.85 11.61 -9.87
N THR A 3 -16.89 11.56 -8.56
CA THR A 3 -15.67 11.64 -7.74
C THR A 3 -14.94 10.29 -7.83
N LYS A 4 -13.63 10.32 -8.06
CA LYS A 4 -12.81 9.11 -8.04
C LYS A 4 -12.71 8.57 -6.62
N THR A 5 -12.64 7.25 -6.50
CA THR A 5 -12.43 6.60 -5.21
C THR A 5 -10.95 6.68 -4.84
N ASN A 6 -10.67 7.18 -3.63
CA ASN A 6 -9.31 7.18 -3.10
C ASN A 6 -8.97 5.80 -2.58
N ILE A 7 -7.86 5.23 -3.03
CA ILE A 7 -7.38 3.94 -2.54
C ILE A 7 -5.91 4.02 -2.16
N LEU A 8 -5.56 3.22 -1.16
CA LEU A 8 -4.16 3.01 -0.79
C LEU A 8 -3.68 1.74 -1.48
N ILE A 9 -2.52 1.82 -2.12
CA ILE A 9 -1.89 0.69 -2.81
C ILE A 9 -0.93 0.00 -1.85
N ASP A 10 -1.16 -1.30 -1.61
CA ASP A 10 -0.26 -2.10 -0.79
C ASP A 10 1.02 -2.45 -1.56
N THR A 11 2.07 -2.73 -0.81
CA THR A 11 3.42 -2.97 -1.34
C THR A 11 3.45 -4.07 -2.40
N ASN A 12 2.72 -5.16 -2.19
CA ASN A 12 2.77 -6.31 -3.11
C ASN A 12 2.34 -5.94 -4.53
N ILE A 13 1.46 -4.97 -4.68
CA ILE A 13 1.04 -4.50 -6.01
C ILE A 13 2.22 -3.87 -6.75
N PHE A 14 3.03 -3.07 -6.07
CA PHE A 14 4.23 -2.47 -6.69
C PHE A 14 5.25 -3.54 -7.07
N ILE A 15 5.43 -4.54 -6.20
CA ILE A 15 6.38 -5.63 -6.45
C ILE A 15 5.96 -6.43 -7.68
N TYR A 16 4.68 -6.78 -7.80
CA TYR A 16 4.18 -7.52 -8.95
C TYR A 16 4.12 -6.68 -10.22
N ALA A 17 3.91 -5.39 -10.10
CA ALA A 17 3.99 -4.48 -11.25
C ALA A 17 5.43 -4.33 -11.75
N TYR A 18 6.41 -4.41 -10.85
CA TYR A 18 7.83 -4.45 -11.22
C TYR A 18 8.21 -5.78 -11.88
N ASP A 19 7.75 -6.90 -11.35
CA ASP A 19 8.15 -8.25 -11.79
C ASP A 19 7.27 -8.72 -12.94
N ILE A 20 7.78 -8.54 -14.16
CA ILE A 20 7.04 -8.90 -15.38
C ILE A 20 6.77 -10.38 -15.52
N GLU A 21 7.47 -11.23 -14.77
CA GLU A 21 7.25 -12.68 -14.80
C GLU A 21 6.22 -13.16 -13.76
N SER A 22 5.79 -12.26 -12.88
CA SER A 22 4.79 -12.62 -11.89
C SER A 22 3.43 -12.93 -12.54
N PRO A 23 2.71 -13.96 -12.06
CA PRO A 23 1.34 -14.19 -12.51
C PRO A 23 0.38 -13.06 -12.15
N PHE A 24 0.75 -12.19 -11.23
CA PHE A 24 -0.04 -11.02 -10.83
C PHE A 24 0.36 -9.75 -11.57
N HIS A 25 1.37 -9.81 -12.43
CA HIS A 25 1.93 -8.61 -13.08
C HIS A 25 0.87 -7.82 -13.84
N GLN A 26 0.06 -8.48 -14.66
CA GLN A 26 -0.91 -7.79 -15.49
C GLN A 26 -1.99 -7.11 -14.64
N LYS A 27 -2.51 -7.80 -13.63
CA LYS A 27 -3.53 -7.22 -12.74
C LYS A 27 -2.97 -6.03 -11.95
N ALA A 28 -1.76 -6.16 -11.43
CA ALA A 28 -1.11 -5.08 -10.68
C ALA A 28 -0.87 -3.86 -11.58
N SER A 29 -0.31 -4.08 -12.76
CA SER A 29 -0.05 -3.00 -13.72
C SER A 29 -1.34 -2.32 -14.17
N SER A 30 -2.41 -3.09 -14.42
CA SER A 30 -3.71 -2.55 -14.81
C SER A 30 -4.30 -1.66 -13.73
N LEU A 31 -4.17 -2.06 -12.48
CA LEU A 31 -4.66 -1.24 -11.36
C LEU A 31 -3.91 0.09 -11.29
N LEU A 32 -2.58 0.07 -11.44
CA LEU A 32 -1.77 1.29 -11.38
C LEU A 32 -2.07 2.26 -12.51
N LEU A 33 -2.65 1.78 -13.60
CA LEU A 33 -3.05 2.60 -14.75
C LEU A 33 -4.55 2.91 -14.78
N ASP A 34 -5.31 2.44 -13.79
CA ASP A 34 -6.77 2.58 -13.78
C ASP A 34 -7.17 3.98 -13.34
N SER A 35 -7.71 4.75 -14.27
CA SER A 35 -8.09 6.14 -14.03
C SER A 35 -9.36 6.32 -13.20
N THR A 36 -10.05 5.24 -12.82
CA THR A 36 -11.23 5.33 -11.96
C THR A 36 -10.85 5.54 -10.49
N TYR A 37 -9.58 5.36 -10.13
CA TYR A 37 -9.09 5.50 -8.76
C TYR A 37 -8.11 6.65 -8.62
N GLU A 38 -8.14 7.30 -7.47
CA GLU A 38 -7.06 8.16 -7.00
C GLU A 38 -6.13 7.32 -6.14
N LEU A 39 -4.93 7.05 -6.65
CA LEU A 39 -3.98 6.14 -6.01
C LEU A 39 -3.12 6.88 -4.98
N HIS A 40 -2.85 6.21 -3.86
CA HIS A 40 -1.97 6.70 -2.80
C HIS A 40 -1.17 5.53 -2.27
N THR A 41 -0.02 5.82 -1.65
CA THR A 41 0.72 4.83 -0.89
C THR A 41 1.36 5.51 0.30
N THR A 42 2.12 4.78 1.12
CA THR A 42 2.76 5.35 2.31
C THR A 42 4.26 5.17 2.26
N THR A 43 4.98 5.94 3.08
CA THR A 43 6.42 5.75 3.26
C THR A 43 6.77 4.35 3.74
N LYS A 44 5.87 3.71 4.50
CA LYS A 44 6.07 2.33 4.97
C LYS A 44 6.06 1.34 3.80
N ASN A 45 5.14 1.52 2.87
CA ASN A 45 5.06 0.71 1.66
C ASN A 45 6.31 0.88 0.79
N ILE A 46 6.84 2.10 0.70
CA ILE A 46 8.07 2.35 -0.05
C ILE A 46 9.25 1.63 0.58
N SER A 47 9.40 1.70 1.90
CA SER A 47 10.47 0.98 2.61
C SER A 47 10.38 -0.53 2.37
N GLU A 48 9.18 -1.09 2.45
CA GLU A 48 8.97 -2.51 2.22
C GLU A 48 9.26 -2.91 0.77
N TYR A 49 8.89 -2.08 -0.19
CA TYR A 49 9.20 -2.28 -1.61
C TYR A 49 10.70 -2.47 -1.82
N PHE A 50 11.52 -1.57 -1.30
CA PHE A 50 12.97 -1.68 -1.41
C PHE A 50 13.51 -2.90 -0.65
N ALA A 51 13.00 -3.16 0.54
CA ALA A 51 13.45 -4.29 1.35
C ALA A 51 13.19 -5.63 0.64
N VAL A 52 12.00 -5.82 0.09
CA VAL A 52 11.64 -7.08 -0.59
C VAL A 52 12.46 -7.26 -1.87
N LEU A 53 12.54 -6.24 -2.72
CA LEU A 53 13.24 -6.38 -4.00
C LEU A 53 14.75 -6.51 -3.82
N SER A 54 15.34 -5.83 -2.84
CA SER A 54 16.77 -5.99 -2.55
C SER A 54 17.07 -7.39 -2.01
N LYS A 55 16.18 -7.96 -1.20
CA LYS A 55 16.33 -9.33 -0.69
C LYS A 55 16.25 -10.35 -1.82
N GLN A 56 15.50 -10.05 -2.87
CA GLN A 56 15.39 -10.89 -4.07
C GLN A 56 16.53 -10.64 -5.06
N ASN A 57 17.51 -9.82 -4.70
CA ASN A 57 18.65 -9.45 -5.54
C ASN A 57 18.26 -8.79 -6.85
N ALA A 58 17.14 -8.05 -6.87
CA ALA A 58 16.75 -7.27 -8.03
C ALA A 58 17.79 -6.16 -8.29
N PRO A 59 18.12 -5.85 -9.55
CA PRO A 59 19.11 -4.81 -9.86
C PRO A 59 18.65 -3.45 -9.32
N PHE A 60 19.47 -2.84 -8.46
CA PHE A 60 19.08 -1.62 -7.76
C PHE A 60 18.65 -0.50 -8.71
N GLN A 61 19.37 -0.31 -9.83
CA GLN A 61 19.06 0.78 -10.75
C GLN A 61 17.69 0.62 -11.40
N LEU A 62 17.23 -0.62 -11.63
CA LEU A 62 15.90 -0.87 -12.17
C LEU A 62 14.83 -0.64 -11.10
N VAL A 63 15.10 -1.10 -9.88
CA VAL A 63 14.21 -0.89 -8.74
C VAL A 63 14.03 0.60 -8.46
N TRP A 64 15.14 1.35 -8.52
CA TRP A 64 15.13 2.80 -8.30
C TRP A 64 14.34 3.53 -9.40
N ARG A 65 14.56 3.18 -10.66
CA ARG A 65 13.85 3.82 -11.78
C ARG A 65 12.35 3.59 -11.70
N PHE A 66 11.93 2.38 -11.36
CA PHE A 66 10.53 2.06 -11.17
C PHE A 66 9.93 2.88 -10.02
N TYR A 67 10.66 3.02 -8.92
CA TYR A 67 10.25 3.86 -7.81
C TYR A 67 10.09 5.33 -8.22
N GLU A 68 11.02 5.87 -9.00
CA GLU A 68 10.90 7.25 -9.48
C GLU A 68 9.61 7.46 -10.28
N ASP A 69 9.26 6.50 -11.12
CA ASP A 69 8.01 6.55 -11.87
C ASP A 69 6.79 6.51 -10.94
N LEU A 70 6.82 5.64 -9.92
CA LEU A 70 5.75 5.58 -8.92
C LEU A 70 5.61 6.93 -8.20
N LYS A 71 6.70 7.48 -7.74
CA LYS A 71 6.72 8.74 -6.99
C LYS A 71 6.17 9.90 -7.81
N ASN A 72 6.44 9.92 -9.09
CA ASN A 72 5.95 10.98 -9.98
C ASN A 72 4.44 10.88 -10.25
N ASN A 73 3.84 9.71 -10.03
CA ASN A 73 2.44 9.48 -10.39
C ASN A 73 1.53 9.19 -9.21
N ILE A 74 2.08 8.78 -8.06
CA ILE A 74 1.29 8.35 -6.90
C ILE A 74 1.75 9.13 -5.68
N PRO A 75 0.85 9.90 -5.04
CA PRO A 75 1.17 10.59 -3.79
C PRO A 75 1.60 9.61 -2.70
N ILE A 76 2.64 9.99 -1.98
CA ILE A 76 3.17 9.22 -0.86
C ILE A 76 2.74 9.90 0.44
N LEU A 77 2.02 9.16 1.28
CA LEU A 77 1.53 9.66 2.55
C LEU A 77 2.57 9.39 3.64
N PHE A 78 2.72 10.36 4.52
CA PHE A 78 3.68 10.29 5.64
C PHE A 78 2.92 10.06 6.95
N PRO A 79 3.54 9.38 7.92
CA PRO A 79 3.01 9.34 9.28
C PRO A 79 2.90 10.76 9.84
N THR A 80 1.84 11.02 10.62
CA THR A 80 1.59 12.30 11.27
C THR A 80 1.23 12.05 12.73
N TYR A 81 1.12 13.12 13.52
CA TYR A 81 0.58 13.00 14.89
C TYR A 81 -0.82 12.40 14.88
N GLN A 82 -1.63 12.79 13.91
CA GLN A 82 -2.97 12.23 13.79
C GLN A 82 -2.94 10.75 13.47
N SER A 83 -2.05 10.31 12.55
CA SER A 83 -1.95 8.88 12.24
C SER A 83 -1.43 8.09 13.44
N LEU A 84 -0.55 8.66 14.25
CA LEU A 84 -0.10 8.02 15.49
C LEU A 84 -1.27 7.82 16.45
N SER A 85 -2.11 8.82 16.63
CA SER A 85 -3.29 8.70 17.50
C SER A 85 -4.25 7.63 17.00
N VAL A 86 -4.48 7.57 15.70
CA VAL A 86 -5.31 6.50 15.10
C VAL A 86 -4.67 5.14 15.35
N PHE A 87 -3.36 5.04 15.14
CA PHE A 87 -2.61 3.80 15.35
C PHE A 87 -2.72 3.32 16.80
N GLU A 88 -2.53 4.23 17.78
CA GLU A 88 -2.66 3.89 19.20
C GLU A 88 -4.05 3.33 19.53
N GLY A 89 -5.09 3.94 18.99
CA GLY A 89 -6.46 3.46 19.20
C GLY A 89 -6.69 2.07 18.60
N LEU A 90 -6.17 1.84 17.40
CA LEU A 90 -6.31 0.56 16.72
C LEU A 90 -5.44 -0.52 17.37
N LEU A 91 -4.26 -0.16 17.89
CA LEU A 91 -3.43 -1.09 18.66
C LEU A 91 -4.19 -1.63 19.89
N GLN A 92 -4.87 -0.75 20.62
CA GLN A 92 -5.66 -1.17 21.78
C GLN A 92 -6.85 -2.04 21.38
N LYS A 93 -7.49 -1.72 20.27
CA LYS A 93 -8.65 -2.45 19.78
C LYS A 93 -8.29 -3.86 19.29
N TYR A 94 -7.24 -3.98 18.50
CA TYR A 94 -6.90 -5.23 17.80
C TYR A 94 -5.79 -6.02 18.46
N GLN A 95 -4.90 -5.38 19.21
CA GLN A 95 -3.74 -6.01 19.86
C GLN A 95 -2.99 -6.94 18.91
N PRO A 96 -2.51 -6.41 17.77
CA PRO A 96 -1.93 -7.25 16.71
C PRO A 96 -0.61 -7.88 17.16
N ARG A 97 -0.23 -8.97 16.49
CA ARG A 97 1.03 -9.66 16.75
C ARG A 97 1.94 -9.56 15.53
N GLY A 98 3.24 -9.30 15.80
CA GLY A 98 4.28 -9.35 14.79
C GLY A 98 4.00 -8.41 13.62
N ASN A 99 4.09 -8.92 12.41
CA ASN A 99 3.96 -8.13 11.19
C ASN A 99 2.57 -7.50 11.00
N LYS A 100 1.55 -8.05 11.67
CA LYS A 100 0.22 -7.46 11.65
C LYS A 100 0.23 -6.03 12.21
N THR A 101 1.17 -5.73 13.11
CA THR A 101 1.37 -4.38 13.65
C THR A 101 1.74 -3.39 12.55
N PHE A 102 2.59 -3.81 11.60
CA PHE A 102 2.98 -2.94 10.49
C PHE A 102 1.83 -2.71 9.51
N ASP A 103 1.00 -3.74 9.27
CA ASP A 103 -0.20 -3.58 8.46
C ASP A 103 -1.15 -2.57 9.10
N LEU A 104 -1.29 -2.63 10.41
CA LEU A 104 -2.15 -1.70 11.15
C LEU A 104 -1.61 -0.27 11.12
N GLU A 105 -0.30 -0.10 11.10
CA GLU A 105 0.31 1.22 10.94
C GLU A 105 -0.03 1.83 9.58
N ILE A 106 0.03 1.04 8.52
CA ILE A 106 -0.35 1.47 7.17
C ILE A 106 -1.82 1.89 7.15
N VAL A 107 -2.70 1.09 7.74
CA VAL A 107 -4.12 1.40 7.87
C VAL A 107 -4.31 2.74 8.58
N SER A 108 -3.55 2.97 9.65
CA SER A 108 -3.65 4.20 10.45
C SER A 108 -3.28 5.45 9.65
N ILE A 109 -2.24 5.35 8.83
CA ILE A 109 -1.83 6.45 7.95
C ILE A 109 -2.92 6.74 6.91
N ALA A 110 -3.47 5.68 6.30
CA ALA A 110 -4.55 5.83 5.33
C ALA A 110 -5.78 6.51 5.96
N LEU A 111 -6.22 6.02 7.12
CA LEU A 111 -7.40 6.57 7.80
C LEU A 111 -7.19 8.03 8.21
N ALA A 112 -5.99 8.40 8.64
CA ALA A 112 -5.67 9.78 8.99
C ALA A 112 -5.78 10.72 7.78
N HIS A 113 -5.71 10.18 6.56
CA HIS A 113 -5.88 10.93 5.32
C HIS A 113 -7.24 10.68 4.67
N GLN A 114 -8.22 10.18 5.44
CA GLN A 114 -9.58 9.86 5.00
C GLN A 114 -9.62 8.84 3.84
N ILE A 115 -8.68 7.91 3.83
CA ILE A 115 -8.67 6.80 2.86
C ILE A 115 -8.99 5.53 3.63
N ASN A 116 -10.07 4.87 3.25
CA ASN A 116 -10.53 3.66 3.92
C ASN A 116 -10.60 2.43 3.01
N THR A 117 -10.07 2.52 1.80
CA THR A 117 -10.00 1.39 0.87
C THR A 117 -8.54 1.08 0.59
N ILE A 118 -8.15 -0.19 0.77
CA ILE A 118 -6.79 -0.67 0.52
C ILE A 118 -6.84 -1.72 -0.58
N ALA A 119 -6.06 -1.52 -1.63
CA ALA A 119 -5.90 -2.48 -2.71
C ALA A 119 -4.70 -3.37 -2.42
N THR A 120 -4.90 -4.67 -2.46
CA THR A 120 -3.87 -5.66 -2.14
C THR A 120 -4.10 -6.96 -2.89
N VAL A 121 -3.03 -7.73 -3.12
CA VAL A 121 -3.11 -9.10 -3.60
C VAL A 121 -3.42 -10.06 -2.44
N ASN A 122 -3.06 -9.68 -1.22
CA ASN A 122 -3.22 -10.52 -0.04
C ASN A 122 -4.25 -9.91 0.92
N ALA A 123 -5.53 -10.14 0.62
CA ALA A 123 -6.64 -9.60 1.42
C ALA A 123 -6.60 -10.00 2.89
N LYS A 124 -6.01 -11.17 3.20
CA LYS A 124 -5.93 -11.66 4.59
C LYS A 124 -5.14 -10.75 5.51
N ASP A 125 -4.22 -9.94 4.98
CA ASP A 125 -3.44 -9.03 5.79
C ASP A 125 -4.31 -7.90 6.38
N PHE A 126 -5.45 -7.59 5.75
CA PHE A 126 -6.25 -6.42 6.10
C PHE A 126 -7.73 -6.71 6.38
N ASP A 127 -8.25 -7.87 6.02
CA ASP A 127 -9.70 -8.15 6.07
C ASP A 127 -10.27 -8.21 7.50
N SER A 128 -9.42 -8.36 8.52
CA SER A 128 -9.86 -8.37 9.90
C SER A 128 -10.09 -6.97 10.48
N PHE A 129 -9.68 -5.92 9.77
CA PHE A 129 -9.83 -4.54 10.24
C PHE A 129 -11.12 -3.93 9.69
N SER A 130 -12.11 -3.76 10.58
CA SER A 130 -13.46 -3.32 10.18
C SER A 130 -13.52 -1.88 9.68
N GLU A 131 -12.48 -1.07 9.97
CA GLU A 131 -12.42 0.34 9.56
C GLU A 131 -12.16 0.53 8.08
N ILE A 132 -11.71 -0.52 7.38
CA ILE A 132 -11.33 -0.41 5.98
C ILE A 132 -12.09 -1.39 5.11
N THR A 133 -12.14 -1.06 3.82
CA THR A 133 -12.62 -1.95 2.75
C THR A 133 -11.41 -2.46 1.98
N VAL A 134 -11.38 -3.76 1.71
CA VAL A 134 -10.28 -4.38 0.96
C VAL A 134 -10.71 -4.55 -0.50
N LEU A 135 -9.90 -3.99 -1.41
CA LEU A 135 -10.02 -4.23 -2.84
C LEU A 135 -8.99 -5.31 -3.19
N SER A 136 -9.45 -6.53 -3.36
CA SER A 136 -8.60 -7.67 -3.73
C SER A 136 -8.45 -7.76 -5.24
N ILE A 137 -7.21 -7.93 -5.71
CA ILE A 137 -6.94 -8.09 -7.13
C ILE A 137 -6.41 -9.47 -7.48
#